data_ebfd96d1485ff2339f350c1a5cfadf05
#
_entry.id   ebfd96d1485ff2339f350c1a5cfadf05
#
_cell.length_a   1.000
_cell.length_b   1.000
_cell.length_c   1.000
_cell.angle_alpha   90.00
_cell.angle_beta   90.00
_cell.angle_gamma   90.00
#
_symmetry.space_group_name_H-M   'P 1'
#
loop_
_entity.id
_entity.type
_entity.pdbx_description
1 polymer ?
#
loop_
_entity_poly.entity_id
_entity_poly.type
_entity_poly.pdbx_seq_one_letter_code
_entity_poly.pdbx_strand_id
1 'polypeptide(L)'
;MLKFQMFGTAIFLLLVAAASPLRAVDCEDMAARHMVGEAMLAAQFVAAAERNGMTANSINAALKDITAKSAIEEFWITDSTGHAYLTNAEVDFTFSRDPAKQPQASAFWPLIDGSKKIVVQDARKREIDDKVFKYVGVAGIDKPRIVQVGVSAANLCK
;
A
#
# COMPACT_ATOMS: atom_id res chain seq x y z
N MET A 1 -49.42 35.20 53.32
CA MET A 1 -48.50 34.04 53.23
C MET A 1 -48.50 33.54 51.82
N LEU A 2 -47.47 33.92 51.04
CA LEU A 2 -47.33 33.58 49.63
C LEU A 2 -46.22 32.51 49.52
N LYS A 3 -46.53 31.28 49.07
CA LYS A 3 -45.58 30.21 48.89
C LYS A 3 -45.06 30.30 47.44
N PHE A 4 -43.79 30.61 47.29
CA PHE A 4 -43.06 30.52 46.04
C PHE A 4 -42.61 29.10 45.80
N GLN A 5 -43.10 28.49 44.72
CA GLN A 5 -42.62 27.18 44.24
C GLN A 5 -41.56 27.40 43.17
N MET A 6 -40.32 27.02 43.45
CA MET A 6 -39.23 27.02 42.50
C MET A 6 -39.31 25.76 41.65
N PHE A 7 -39.57 25.89 40.34
CA PHE A 7 -39.38 24.83 39.35
C PHE A 7 -37.92 24.81 38.90
N GLY A 8 -37.22 23.75 39.30
CA GLY A 8 -35.87 23.46 38.82
C GLY A 8 -35.93 22.79 37.47
N THR A 9 -35.47 23.48 36.43
CA THR A 9 -35.31 22.93 35.08
C THR A 9 -33.96 22.21 34.99
N ALA A 10 -34.00 20.87 34.99
CA ALA A 10 -32.81 20.05 34.75
C ALA A 10 -32.49 20.07 33.26
N ILE A 11 -31.39 20.71 32.87
CA ILE A 11 -30.85 20.67 31.53
C ILE A 11 -30.04 19.37 31.40
N PHE A 12 -30.56 18.41 30.63
CA PHE A 12 -29.82 17.21 30.24
C PHE A 12 -28.91 17.55 29.06
N LEU A 13 -27.61 17.70 29.31
CA LEU A 13 -26.62 17.80 28.23
C LEU A 13 -26.41 16.42 27.62
N LEU A 14 -26.97 16.19 26.41
CA LEU A 14 -26.59 15.04 25.58
C LEU A 14 -25.19 15.29 25.03
N LEU A 15 -24.18 14.63 25.57
CA LEU A 15 -22.87 14.48 24.95
C LEU A 15 -23.02 13.50 23.76
N VAL A 16 -23.17 14.04 22.57
CA VAL A 16 -23.00 13.26 21.34
C VAL A 16 -21.50 13.05 21.16
N ALA A 17 -21.03 11.86 21.49
CA ALA A 17 -19.68 11.44 21.18
C ALA A 17 -19.57 11.29 19.65
N ALA A 18 -19.09 12.32 18.97
CA ALA A 18 -18.70 12.25 17.57
C ALA A 18 -17.57 11.23 17.44
N ALA A 19 -17.86 10.06 16.87
CA ALA A 19 -16.85 9.07 16.53
C ALA A 19 -15.88 9.71 15.54
N SER A 20 -14.66 9.97 15.99
CA SER A 20 -13.66 10.77 15.29
C SER A 20 -13.22 10.11 13.98
N PRO A 21 -13.15 10.83 12.86
CA PRO A 21 -12.51 10.37 11.63
C PRO A 21 -11.01 10.07 11.80
N LEU A 22 -10.39 10.50 12.89
CA LEU A 22 -9.00 10.23 13.29
C LEU A 22 -8.63 8.73 13.28
N ARG A 23 -9.57 7.83 13.56
CA ARG A 23 -9.26 6.39 13.66
C ARG A 23 -8.99 5.72 12.30
N ALA A 24 -9.62 6.20 11.24
CA ALA A 24 -9.38 5.68 9.88
C ALA A 24 -8.06 6.20 9.30
N VAL A 25 -7.72 7.47 9.56
CA VAL A 25 -6.44 8.09 9.15
C VAL A 25 -5.27 7.40 9.86
N ASP A 26 -5.37 7.16 11.17
CA ASP A 26 -4.33 6.46 11.96
C ASP A 26 -4.08 5.04 11.45
N CYS A 27 -5.12 4.32 11.04
CA CYS A 27 -4.99 2.96 10.51
C CYS A 27 -4.29 2.96 9.14
N GLU A 28 -4.65 3.84 8.23
CA GLU A 28 -4.04 3.90 6.90
C GLU A 28 -2.58 4.34 6.97
N ASP A 29 -2.24 5.28 7.85
CA ASP A 29 -0.86 5.71 8.10
C ASP A 29 -0.03 4.59 8.73
N MET A 30 -0.60 3.85 9.67
CA MET A 30 0.07 2.71 10.28
C MET A 30 0.32 1.62 9.23
N ALA A 31 -0.69 1.25 8.45
CA ALA A 31 -0.55 0.29 7.37
C ALA A 31 0.52 0.73 6.36
N ALA A 32 0.56 2.02 5.98
CA ALA A 32 1.58 2.54 5.09
C ALA A 32 3.01 2.33 5.62
N ARG A 33 3.24 2.56 6.91
CA ARG A 33 4.57 2.34 7.54
C ARG A 33 4.96 0.86 7.55
N HIS A 34 4.02 -0.05 7.83
CA HIS A 34 4.26 -1.48 7.74
C HIS A 34 4.58 -1.90 6.30
N MET A 35 3.80 -1.45 5.33
CA MET A 35 4.02 -1.72 3.91
C MET A 35 5.37 -1.21 3.41
N VAL A 36 5.87 -0.06 3.92
CA VAL A 36 7.25 0.40 3.63
C VAL A 36 8.27 -0.61 4.09
N GLY A 37 8.16 -1.12 5.33
CA GLY A 37 9.06 -2.15 5.87
C GLY A 37 9.01 -3.44 5.03
N GLU A 38 7.83 -3.88 4.64
CA GLU A 38 7.61 -5.06 3.82
C GLU A 38 8.18 -4.90 2.41
N ALA A 39 8.00 -3.75 1.77
CA ALA A 39 8.61 -3.44 0.47
C ALA A 39 10.15 -3.43 0.55
N MET A 40 10.71 -2.87 1.64
CA MET A 40 12.16 -2.89 1.87
C MET A 40 12.69 -4.31 2.09
N LEU A 41 11.98 -5.15 2.85
CA LEU A 41 12.34 -6.56 3.03
C LEU A 41 12.23 -7.33 1.72
N ALA A 42 11.20 -7.09 0.92
CA ALA A 42 11.05 -7.68 -0.41
C ALA A 42 12.21 -7.28 -1.34
N ALA A 43 12.66 -6.01 -1.30
CA ALA A 43 13.80 -5.56 -2.08
C ALA A 43 15.10 -6.28 -1.68
N GLN A 44 15.33 -6.49 -0.38
CA GLN A 44 16.48 -7.27 0.14
C GLN A 44 16.38 -8.74 -0.28
N PHE A 45 15.19 -9.35 -0.12
CA PHE A 45 14.94 -10.74 -0.50
C PHE A 45 15.24 -10.96 -1.99
N VAL A 46 14.64 -10.14 -2.86
CA VAL A 46 14.79 -10.31 -4.32
C VAL A 46 16.25 -10.12 -4.74
N ALA A 47 16.94 -9.10 -4.22
CA ALA A 47 18.34 -8.88 -4.53
C ALA A 47 19.24 -10.05 -4.04
N ALA A 48 18.96 -10.60 -2.87
CA ALA A 48 19.69 -11.77 -2.36
C ALA A 48 19.37 -13.03 -3.16
N ALA A 49 18.10 -13.27 -3.48
CA ALA A 49 17.64 -14.43 -4.24
C ALA A 49 18.29 -14.47 -5.64
N GLU A 50 18.25 -13.35 -6.36
CA GLU A 50 18.89 -13.24 -7.69
C GLU A 50 20.41 -13.45 -7.63
N ARG A 51 21.09 -12.84 -6.66
CA ARG A 51 22.55 -13.06 -6.46
C ARG A 51 22.90 -14.51 -6.19
N ASN A 52 22.02 -15.26 -5.53
CA ASN A 52 22.20 -16.68 -5.25
C ASN A 52 21.65 -17.60 -6.36
N GLY A 53 21.28 -17.05 -7.51
CA GLY A 53 20.84 -17.81 -8.68
C GLY A 53 19.45 -18.40 -8.57
N MET A 54 18.58 -17.90 -7.68
CA MET A 54 17.16 -18.31 -7.69
C MET A 54 16.51 -17.89 -9.01
N THR A 55 15.74 -18.83 -9.59
CA THR A 55 14.99 -18.55 -10.82
C THR A 55 13.79 -17.64 -10.54
N ALA A 56 13.34 -16.89 -11.55
CA ALA A 56 12.13 -16.07 -11.45
C ALA A 56 10.91 -16.87 -10.96
N ASN A 57 10.73 -18.10 -11.48
CA ASN A 57 9.66 -18.98 -11.03
C ASN A 57 9.74 -19.32 -9.54
N SER A 58 10.94 -19.58 -9.03
CA SER A 58 11.14 -19.88 -7.60
C SER A 58 10.89 -18.65 -6.73
N ILE A 59 11.28 -17.45 -7.18
CA ILE A 59 11.01 -16.19 -6.49
C ILE A 59 9.50 -15.92 -6.49
N ASN A 60 8.83 -16.04 -7.64
CA ASN A 60 7.37 -15.85 -7.74
C ASN A 60 6.59 -16.83 -6.86
N ALA A 61 7.03 -18.08 -6.77
CA ALA A 61 6.43 -19.05 -5.86
C ALA A 61 6.58 -18.63 -4.39
N ALA A 62 7.73 -18.11 -4.00
CA ALA A 62 7.95 -17.59 -2.65
C ALA A 62 7.08 -16.33 -2.36
N LEU A 63 6.97 -15.40 -3.30
CA LEU A 63 6.09 -14.24 -3.18
C LEU A 63 4.62 -14.67 -3.06
N LYS A 64 4.18 -15.65 -3.84
CA LYS A 64 2.82 -16.21 -3.76
C LYS A 64 2.55 -16.89 -2.41
N ASP A 65 3.54 -17.58 -1.84
CA ASP A 65 3.42 -18.17 -0.50
C ASP A 65 3.30 -17.11 0.59
N ILE A 66 4.04 -16.00 0.47
CA ILE A 66 3.95 -14.86 1.39
C ILE A 66 2.55 -14.25 1.33
N THR A 67 2.01 -13.96 0.14
CA THR A 67 0.67 -13.36 0.01
C THR A 67 -0.45 -14.27 0.54
N ALA A 68 -0.28 -15.59 0.44
CA ALA A 68 -1.24 -16.53 1.00
C ALA A 68 -1.30 -16.54 2.55
N LYS A 69 -0.29 -15.97 3.23
CA LYS A 69 -0.11 -16.05 4.69
C LYS A 69 -0.01 -14.68 5.37
N SER A 70 -0.15 -13.59 4.64
CA SER A 70 0.01 -12.23 5.15
C SER A 70 -1.12 -11.31 4.68
N ALA A 71 -1.10 -10.06 5.15
CA ALA A 71 -2.01 -9.03 4.68
C ALA A 71 -1.62 -8.47 3.30
N ILE A 72 -0.39 -8.72 2.83
CA ILE A 72 0.04 -8.33 1.49
C ILE A 72 -0.66 -9.21 0.46
N GLU A 73 -1.33 -8.58 -0.49
CA GLU A 73 -2.04 -9.29 -1.56
C GLU A 73 -1.24 -9.34 -2.85
N GLU A 74 -0.37 -8.36 -3.08
CA GLU A 74 0.38 -8.24 -4.32
C GLU A 74 1.82 -7.79 -4.11
N PHE A 75 2.70 -8.40 -4.91
CA PHE A 75 4.07 -7.95 -5.15
C PHE A 75 4.25 -7.64 -6.63
N TRP A 76 4.88 -6.49 -6.92
CA TRP A 76 5.27 -6.08 -8.26
C TRP A 76 6.73 -5.66 -8.24
N ILE A 77 7.59 -6.43 -8.90
CA ILE A 77 9.01 -6.13 -9.02
C ILE A 77 9.35 -5.98 -10.50
N THR A 78 9.85 -4.80 -10.87
CA THR A 78 10.13 -4.48 -12.27
C THR A 78 11.60 -4.62 -12.62
N ASP A 79 11.87 -4.63 -13.91
CA ASP A 79 13.17 -4.26 -14.46
C ASP A 79 13.31 -2.73 -14.59
N SER A 80 14.41 -2.28 -15.19
CA SER A 80 14.68 -0.86 -15.43
C SER A 80 13.80 -0.22 -16.51
N THR A 81 13.05 -1.02 -17.27
CA THR A 81 12.08 -0.55 -18.29
C THR A 81 10.68 -0.42 -17.73
N GLY A 82 10.47 -0.81 -16.48
CA GLY A 82 9.16 -0.81 -15.81
C GLY A 82 8.36 -2.08 -16.04
N HIS A 83 8.86 -3.08 -16.75
CA HIS A 83 8.20 -4.36 -16.93
C HIS A 83 8.27 -5.19 -15.62
N ALA A 84 7.13 -5.61 -15.11
CA ALA A 84 7.02 -6.44 -13.91
C ALA A 84 7.35 -7.91 -14.24
N TYR A 85 8.59 -8.30 -14.03
CA TYR A 85 9.08 -9.66 -14.32
C TYR A 85 8.99 -10.62 -13.13
N LEU A 86 8.82 -10.09 -11.91
CA LEU A 86 8.52 -10.86 -10.70
C LEU A 86 7.25 -10.32 -10.07
N THR A 87 6.27 -11.20 -9.92
CA THR A 87 4.96 -10.88 -9.34
C THR A 87 4.24 -12.16 -8.93
N ASN A 88 3.35 -12.07 -7.94
CA ASN A 88 2.41 -13.14 -7.65
C ASN A 88 1.08 -12.98 -8.41
N ALA A 89 0.88 -11.85 -9.10
CA ALA A 89 -0.28 -11.64 -9.96
C ALA A 89 -0.09 -12.36 -11.30
N GLU A 90 -1.19 -12.92 -11.83
CA GLU A 90 -1.18 -13.63 -13.10
C GLU A 90 -1.48 -12.68 -14.28
N VAL A 91 -0.82 -11.53 -14.29
CA VAL A 91 -1.01 -10.46 -15.27
C VAL A 91 0.35 -9.95 -15.74
N ASP A 92 0.53 -9.87 -17.06
CA ASP A 92 1.66 -9.17 -17.66
C ASP A 92 1.41 -7.67 -17.58
N PHE A 93 2.27 -6.94 -16.86
CA PHE A 93 2.09 -5.52 -16.60
C PHE A 93 3.39 -4.74 -16.75
N THR A 94 3.30 -3.62 -17.44
CA THR A 94 4.40 -2.67 -17.57
C THR A 94 3.98 -1.30 -17.06
N PHE A 95 4.69 -0.79 -16.08
CA PHE A 95 4.52 0.56 -15.53
C PHE A 95 4.88 1.59 -16.60
N SER A 96 3.93 2.44 -16.98
CA SER A 96 4.17 3.54 -17.92
C SER A 96 4.76 4.75 -17.19
N ARG A 97 5.68 5.46 -17.84
CA ARG A 97 6.11 6.80 -17.39
C ARG A 97 5.04 7.86 -17.55
N ASP A 98 4.12 7.63 -18.46
CA ASP A 98 3.12 8.60 -18.89
C ASP A 98 1.91 8.60 -17.91
N PRO A 99 1.72 9.65 -17.11
CA PRO A 99 0.60 9.73 -16.20
C PRO A 99 -0.75 9.87 -16.91
N ALA A 100 -0.78 10.23 -18.18
CA ALA A 100 -2.01 10.25 -18.97
C ALA A 100 -2.48 8.83 -19.33
N LYS A 101 -1.53 7.87 -19.40
CA LYS A 101 -1.83 6.46 -19.69
C LYS A 101 -2.10 5.65 -18.42
N GLN A 102 -1.27 5.88 -17.40
CA GLN A 102 -1.33 5.13 -16.14
C GLN A 102 -1.12 6.09 -14.96
N PRO A 103 -2.15 6.84 -14.53
CA PRO A 103 -2.02 7.85 -13.48
C PRO A 103 -1.64 7.25 -12.11
N GLN A 104 -1.97 5.98 -11.85
CA GLN A 104 -1.58 5.30 -10.61
C GLN A 104 -0.15 4.74 -10.70
N ALA A 105 0.15 3.95 -11.73
CA ALA A 105 1.43 3.25 -11.85
C ALA A 105 2.59 4.18 -12.17
N SER A 106 2.37 5.25 -12.97
CA SER A 106 3.42 6.22 -13.32
C SER A 106 4.05 6.93 -12.12
N ALA A 107 3.30 7.05 -11.02
CA ALA A 107 3.81 7.66 -9.78
C ALA A 107 5.01 6.91 -9.17
N PHE A 108 5.25 5.65 -9.55
CA PHE A 108 6.37 4.84 -9.07
C PHE A 108 7.65 4.96 -9.91
N TRP A 109 7.61 5.59 -11.08
CA TRP A 109 8.80 5.80 -11.92
C TRP A 109 9.97 6.51 -11.25
N PRO A 110 9.76 7.45 -10.31
CA PRO A 110 10.83 8.04 -9.52
C PRO A 110 11.72 7.04 -8.75
N LEU A 111 11.25 5.79 -8.57
CA LEU A 111 12.03 4.72 -7.95
C LEU A 111 13.06 4.11 -8.93
N ILE A 112 12.74 4.10 -10.24
CA ILE A 112 13.65 3.60 -11.28
C ILE A 112 14.71 4.65 -11.61
N ASP A 113 14.31 5.91 -11.81
CA ASP A 113 15.26 6.99 -12.15
C ASP A 113 16.07 7.49 -10.95
N GLY A 114 15.77 7.00 -9.75
CA GLY A 114 16.53 7.26 -8.53
C GLY A 114 16.20 8.58 -7.83
N SER A 115 15.24 9.37 -8.35
CA SER A 115 14.83 10.66 -7.76
C SER A 115 14.05 10.49 -6.45
N LYS A 116 13.47 9.30 -6.22
CA LYS A 116 12.88 8.90 -4.93
C LYS A 116 13.38 7.53 -4.50
N LYS A 117 13.36 7.29 -3.19
CA LYS A 117 13.67 5.97 -2.60
C LYS A 117 12.42 5.23 -2.15
N ILE A 118 11.38 5.96 -1.81
CA ILE A 118 10.11 5.42 -1.32
C ILE A 118 8.98 6.23 -1.97
N VAL A 119 7.93 5.55 -2.40
CA VAL A 119 6.66 6.12 -2.84
C VAL A 119 5.54 5.44 -2.05
N VAL A 120 4.73 6.24 -1.38
CA VAL A 120 3.51 5.81 -0.70
C VAL A 120 2.34 6.47 -1.42
N GLN A 121 1.38 5.67 -1.88
CA GLN A 121 0.15 6.18 -2.45
C GLN A 121 -1.01 6.00 -1.46
N ASP A 122 -1.95 6.94 -1.48
CA ASP A 122 -3.25 6.75 -0.87
C ASP A 122 -4.03 5.66 -1.61
N ALA A 123 -4.95 5.00 -0.90
CA ALA A 123 -5.79 3.99 -1.51
C ALA A 123 -6.60 4.58 -2.69
N ARG A 124 -6.46 3.99 -3.87
CA ARG A 124 -7.11 4.45 -5.10
C ARG A 124 -7.40 3.30 -6.06
N LYS A 125 -8.25 3.55 -7.05
CA LYS A 125 -8.48 2.61 -8.14
C LYS A 125 -7.19 2.34 -8.90
N ARG A 126 -6.97 1.07 -9.26
CA ARG A 126 -5.84 0.63 -10.07
C ARG A 126 -6.25 0.44 -11.54
N GLU A 127 -5.30 0.49 -12.47
CA GLU A 127 -5.59 0.44 -13.90
C GLU A 127 -5.95 -0.95 -14.42
N ILE A 128 -5.73 -2.02 -13.63
CA ILE A 128 -5.91 -3.41 -14.09
C ILE A 128 -7.39 -3.83 -14.07
N ASP A 129 -8.13 -3.48 -13.01
CA ASP A 129 -9.49 -3.99 -12.78
C ASP A 129 -10.40 -3.06 -11.96
N ASP A 130 -10.02 -1.79 -11.83
CA ASP A 130 -10.76 -0.77 -11.06
C ASP A 130 -10.91 -1.03 -9.55
N LYS A 131 -10.33 -2.09 -9.00
CA LYS A 131 -10.33 -2.30 -7.55
C LYS A 131 -9.51 -1.23 -6.84
N VAL A 132 -9.91 -0.91 -5.60
CA VAL A 132 -9.22 0.07 -4.78
C VAL A 132 -8.11 -0.62 -3.98
N PHE A 133 -6.87 -0.21 -4.25
CA PHE A 133 -5.68 -0.70 -3.56
C PHE A 133 -4.87 0.46 -2.99
N LYS A 134 -4.20 0.20 -1.88
CA LYS A 134 -3.06 0.98 -1.41
C LYS A 134 -1.78 0.31 -1.88
N TYR A 135 -0.90 1.11 -2.47
CA TYR A 135 0.41 0.64 -2.90
C TYR A 135 1.52 1.44 -2.23
N VAL A 136 2.56 0.72 -1.85
CA VAL A 136 3.83 1.28 -1.40
C VAL A 136 4.95 0.67 -2.23
N GLY A 137 5.83 1.50 -2.74
CA GLY A 137 6.99 1.04 -3.50
C GLY A 137 8.30 1.60 -2.95
N VAL A 138 9.36 0.84 -3.11
CA VAL A 138 10.73 1.26 -2.83
C VAL A 138 11.62 1.04 -4.04
N ALA A 139 12.70 1.82 -4.13
CA ALA A 139 13.72 1.61 -5.15
C ALA A 139 14.47 0.30 -4.90
N GLY A 140 14.83 -0.41 -5.96
CA GLY A 140 15.74 -1.56 -5.85
C GLY A 140 17.07 -1.17 -5.20
N ILE A 141 17.65 -2.09 -4.44
CA ILE A 141 18.90 -1.84 -3.70
C ILE A 141 20.17 -2.19 -4.49
N ASP A 142 20.03 -2.99 -5.53
CA ASP A 142 21.12 -3.54 -6.35
C ASP A 142 21.10 -3.03 -7.81
N LYS A 143 19.93 -2.70 -8.32
CA LYS A 143 19.72 -2.19 -9.69
C LYS A 143 18.46 -1.31 -9.75
N PRO A 144 18.34 -0.42 -10.77
CA PRO A 144 17.14 0.38 -10.97
C PRO A 144 15.91 -0.50 -11.20
N ARG A 145 14.94 -0.43 -10.28
CA ARG A 145 13.65 -1.13 -10.36
C ARG A 145 12.68 -0.61 -9.31
N ILE A 146 11.41 -0.85 -9.54
CA ILE A 146 10.35 -0.72 -8.55
C ILE A 146 10.25 -2.04 -7.78
N VAL A 147 10.18 -1.98 -6.47
CA VAL A 147 9.70 -3.08 -5.62
C VAL A 147 8.48 -2.58 -4.88
N GLN A 148 7.31 -3.07 -5.27
CA GLN A 148 6.03 -2.58 -4.79
C GLN A 148 5.25 -3.69 -4.10
N VAL A 149 4.58 -3.33 -3.00
CA VAL A 149 3.60 -4.16 -2.30
C VAL A 149 2.23 -3.51 -2.37
N GLY A 150 1.17 -4.33 -2.45
CA GLY A 150 -0.21 -3.88 -2.55
C GLY A 150 -1.13 -4.58 -1.56
N VAL A 151 -2.05 -3.80 -0.97
CA VAL A 151 -3.14 -4.27 -0.11
C VAL A 151 -4.45 -3.64 -0.58
N SER A 152 -5.50 -4.44 -0.73
CA SER A 152 -6.81 -3.90 -1.08
C SER A 152 -7.38 -3.04 0.04
N ALA A 153 -8.15 -2.00 -0.30
CA ALA A 153 -8.82 -1.16 0.69
C ALA A 153 -9.76 -1.97 1.61
N ALA A 154 -10.29 -3.10 1.11
CA ALA A 154 -11.14 -4.00 1.88
C ALA A 154 -10.39 -4.70 3.04
N ASN A 155 -9.06 -4.85 2.94
CA ASN A 155 -8.22 -5.54 3.92
C ASN A 155 -7.29 -4.62 4.70
N LEU A 156 -7.18 -3.36 4.28
CA LEU A 156 -6.17 -2.41 4.80
C LEU A 156 -6.28 -2.15 6.31
N CYS A 157 -7.49 -2.21 6.88
CA CYS A 157 -7.77 -1.88 8.29
C CYS A 157 -8.54 -3.00 9.03
N LYS A 158 -8.26 -4.25 8.69
CA LYS A 158 -8.81 -5.42 9.38
C LYS A 158 -7.92 -5.93 10.49
#